data_d9ed26d0946767c82d0f31f52ce70577
#
_entry.id   d9ed26d0946767c82d0f31f52ce70577
#
_cell.length_a   1.000
_cell.length_b   1.000
_cell.length_c   1.000
_cell.angle_alpha   90.00
_cell.angle_beta   90.00
_cell.angle_gamma   90.00
#
_symmetry.space_group_name_H-M   'P 1'
#
loop_
_entity.id
_entity.type
_entity.pdbx_description
1 polymer ?
#
loop_
_entity_poly.entity_id
_entity_poly.type
_entity_poly.pdbx_seq_one_letter_code
_entity_poly.pdbx_strand_id
1 'polypeptide(L)'
;GFYPNGMWPAEGAVAQEVLQYFNNEDISWIATGQNPLEKSLDVKIQRWVGGVASKPELLYRPWKTVLSNGETVPVFFRDNYLSDKMFGYSEKRTDISVEEFEDTILKLRDKTTELDFIPVVSIIADGENFWENYSNDGIDFLNGMYTVLTKYDWLETITPTGYLQMYGDSLETIDKLY
;
A
#
# COMPACT_ATOMS: atom_id res chain seq x y z
N GLY A 1 5.22 23.77 12.93
CA GLY A 1 4.22 22.92 12.29
C GLY A 1 4.87 21.71 11.67
N PHE A 2 4.08 20.68 11.37
CA PHE A 2 4.54 19.53 10.59
C PHE A 2 4.24 19.79 9.12
N TYR A 3 5.21 19.49 8.24
CA TYR A 3 5.03 19.53 6.80
C TYR A 3 4.86 18.09 6.30
N PRO A 4 3.78 17.78 5.56
CA PRO A 4 3.61 16.44 5.00
C PRO A 4 4.63 16.18 3.90
N ASN A 5 5.25 15.00 3.91
CA ASN A 5 6.16 14.58 2.85
C ASN A 5 5.46 13.81 1.73
N GLY A 6 4.25 13.37 1.96
CA GLY A 6 3.50 12.57 1.00
C GLY A 6 2.01 12.80 1.09
N MET A 7 1.30 12.31 0.09
CA MET A 7 -0.13 12.53 -0.04
C MET A 7 -0.86 11.29 -0.56
N TRP A 8 -2.02 11.02 0.02
CA TRP A 8 -3.12 10.30 -0.59
C TRP A 8 -4.07 11.35 -1.18
N PRO A 9 -4.12 11.55 -2.50
CA PRO A 9 -5.06 12.50 -3.11
C PRO A 9 -6.51 12.12 -2.81
N ALA A 10 -7.44 13.05 -3.01
CA ALA A 10 -8.86 12.81 -2.77
C ALA A 10 -9.31 11.53 -3.50
N GLU A 11 -9.88 10.57 -2.75
CA GLU A 11 -10.30 9.25 -3.24
C GLU A 11 -9.19 8.44 -3.95
N GLY A 12 -7.92 8.78 -3.71
CA GLY A 12 -6.80 8.18 -4.42
C GLY A 12 -6.72 8.54 -5.90
N ALA A 13 -7.45 9.56 -6.35
CA ALA A 13 -7.50 9.96 -7.75
C ALA A 13 -6.18 10.64 -8.17
N VAL A 14 -5.60 10.14 -9.24
CA VAL A 14 -4.37 10.68 -9.83
C VAL A 14 -4.49 10.79 -11.34
N ALA A 15 -3.75 11.72 -11.89
CA ALA A 15 -3.45 11.78 -13.32
C ALA A 15 -2.05 12.38 -13.48
N GLN A 16 -1.34 11.98 -14.53
CA GLN A 16 0.03 12.43 -14.78
C GLN A 16 0.18 13.95 -14.70
N GLU A 17 -0.80 14.68 -15.23
CA GLU A 17 -0.78 16.13 -15.33
C GLU A 17 -0.88 16.86 -13.98
N VAL A 18 -1.46 16.22 -12.95
CA VAL A 18 -1.61 16.83 -11.63
C VAL A 18 -0.42 16.62 -10.71
N LEU A 19 0.44 15.64 -11.01
CA LEU A 19 1.59 15.31 -10.17
C LEU A 19 2.57 16.46 -10.01
N GLN A 20 2.73 17.30 -11.05
CA GLN A 20 3.58 18.48 -11.01
C GLN A 20 3.15 19.47 -9.92
N TYR A 21 1.84 19.59 -9.67
CA TYR A 21 1.34 20.49 -8.63
C TYR A 21 1.68 19.97 -7.23
N PHE A 22 1.63 18.66 -7.00
CA PHE A 22 2.05 18.08 -5.72
C PHE A 22 3.54 18.29 -5.48
N ASN A 23 4.35 18.07 -6.51
CA ASN A 23 5.80 18.28 -6.43
C ASN A 23 6.16 19.74 -6.14
N ASN A 24 5.44 20.70 -6.72
CA ASN A 24 5.65 22.12 -6.46
C ASN A 24 5.33 22.54 -5.01
N GLU A 25 4.54 21.74 -4.29
CA GLU A 25 4.17 21.95 -2.88
C GLU A 25 4.99 21.05 -1.93
N ASP A 26 6.18 20.64 -2.35
CA ASP A 26 7.12 19.81 -1.57
C ASP A 26 6.56 18.41 -1.18
N ILE A 27 5.56 17.90 -1.91
CA ILE A 27 5.08 16.53 -1.74
C ILE A 27 6.04 15.58 -2.47
N SER A 28 6.81 14.84 -1.69
CA SER A 28 7.93 14.01 -2.17
C SER A 28 7.48 12.63 -2.68
N TRP A 29 6.29 12.17 -2.34
CA TRP A 29 5.71 10.92 -2.80
C TRP A 29 4.19 10.96 -2.74
N ILE A 30 3.54 10.11 -3.52
CA ILE A 30 2.10 9.93 -3.46
C ILE A 30 1.73 8.45 -3.25
N ALA A 31 0.54 8.21 -2.75
CA ALA A 31 -0.09 6.91 -2.78
C ALA A 31 -1.40 6.97 -3.58
N THR A 32 -1.72 5.89 -4.28
CA THR A 32 -2.96 5.77 -5.07
C THR A 32 -3.45 4.31 -5.08
N GLY A 33 -4.58 4.06 -5.71
CA GLY A 33 -5.17 2.73 -5.80
C GLY A 33 -4.49 1.79 -6.79
N GLN A 34 -4.83 0.51 -6.74
CA GLN A 34 -4.35 -0.51 -7.68
C GLN A 34 -4.78 -0.22 -9.13
N ASN A 35 -5.98 0.35 -9.35
CA ASN A 35 -6.51 0.58 -10.69
C ASN A 35 -5.65 1.52 -11.55
N PRO A 36 -5.11 2.64 -11.05
CA PRO A 36 -4.11 3.44 -11.75
C PRO A 36 -2.89 2.63 -12.20
N LEU A 37 -2.34 1.75 -11.35
CA LEU A 37 -1.23 0.88 -11.73
C LEU A 37 -1.60 -0.04 -12.89
N GLU A 38 -2.74 -0.73 -12.79
CA GLU A 38 -3.22 -1.63 -13.84
C GLU A 38 -3.38 -0.92 -15.19
N LYS A 39 -3.93 0.30 -15.17
CA LYS A 39 -4.07 1.12 -16.38
C LYS A 39 -2.72 1.56 -16.94
N SER A 40 -1.81 2.00 -16.07
CA SER A 40 -0.49 2.51 -16.46
C SER A 40 0.39 1.45 -17.10
N LEU A 41 0.27 0.19 -16.65
CA LEU A 41 1.06 -0.94 -17.15
C LEU A 41 0.30 -1.81 -18.18
N ASP A 42 -0.95 -1.48 -18.50
CA ASP A 42 -1.85 -2.27 -19.34
C ASP A 42 -1.94 -3.74 -18.89
N VAL A 43 -2.16 -3.93 -17.58
CA VAL A 43 -2.24 -5.27 -16.96
C VAL A 43 -3.50 -5.41 -16.12
N LYS A 44 -3.83 -6.66 -15.77
CA LYS A 44 -4.81 -6.98 -14.73
C LYS A 44 -4.15 -7.76 -13.61
N ILE A 45 -4.38 -7.33 -12.39
CA ILE A 45 -3.89 -7.96 -11.17
C ILE A 45 -5.05 -8.69 -10.51
N GLN A 46 -5.12 -9.97 -10.75
CA GLN A 46 -6.14 -10.85 -10.14
C GLN A 46 -5.71 -11.25 -8.72
N ARG A 47 -6.56 -12.01 -8.06
CA ARG A 47 -6.26 -12.58 -6.75
C ARG A 47 -6.18 -14.10 -6.82
N TRP A 48 -5.14 -14.64 -6.21
CA TRP A 48 -5.07 -16.07 -5.96
C TRP A 48 -5.92 -16.45 -4.73
N VAL A 49 -6.12 -17.74 -4.56
CA VAL A 49 -6.76 -18.27 -3.34
C VAL A 49 -5.97 -17.77 -2.12
N GLY A 50 -6.68 -17.12 -1.19
CA GLY A 50 -6.05 -16.47 -0.04
C GLY A 50 -5.80 -14.97 -0.19
N GLY A 51 -6.17 -14.37 -1.34
CA GLY A 51 -6.21 -12.92 -1.51
C GLY A 51 -4.93 -12.25 -1.97
N VAL A 52 -3.83 -12.99 -2.15
CA VAL A 52 -2.56 -12.43 -2.63
C VAL A 52 -2.66 -12.06 -4.11
N ALA A 53 -2.06 -10.95 -4.48
CA ALA A 53 -2.01 -10.47 -5.87
C ALA A 53 -1.36 -11.51 -6.80
N SER A 54 -1.91 -11.68 -8.01
CA SER A 54 -1.36 -12.58 -9.03
C SER A 54 -0.07 -12.06 -9.65
N LYS A 55 0.22 -10.77 -9.46
CA LYS A 55 1.42 -10.07 -9.92
C LYS A 55 2.02 -9.27 -8.77
N PRO A 56 2.55 -9.96 -7.72
CA PRO A 56 3.13 -9.30 -6.56
C PRO A 56 4.33 -8.43 -6.94
N GLU A 57 5.09 -8.83 -7.96
CA GLU A 57 6.23 -8.10 -8.53
C GLU A 57 5.85 -6.71 -9.08
N LEU A 58 4.58 -6.50 -9.43
CA LEU A 58 4.07 -5.21 -9.90
C LEU A 58 3.40 -4.42 -8.78
N LEU A 59 2.53 -5.05 -8.00
CA LEU A 59 1.72 -4.35 -7.00
C LEU A 59 2.51 -3.97 -5.74
N TYR A 60 3.44 -4.81 -5.31
CA TYR A 60 4.21 -4.61 -4.08
C TYR A 60 5.57 -3.96 -4.33
N ARG A 61 5.77 -3.42 -5.52
CA ARG A 61 6.88 -2.56 -5.88
C ARG A 61 6.40 -1.11 -5.87
N PRO A 62 6.99 -0.20 -5.09
CA PRO A 62 6.82 1.23 -5.33
C PRO A 62 7.49 1.59 -6.66
N TRP A 63 6.85 2.47 -7.39
CA TRP A 63 7.30 2.93 -8.70
C TRP A 63 7.64 4.42 -8.64
N LYS A 64 8.28 4.93 -9.67
CA LYS A 64 8.38 6.37 -9.90
C LYS A 64 7.83 6.72 -11.27
N THR A 65 7.28 7.93 -11.41
CA THR A 65 6.84 8.46 -12.69
C THR A 65 7.57 9.76 -13.00
N VAL A 66 7.80 10.04 -14.29
CA VAL A 66 8.55 11.22 -14.74
C VAL A 66 7.59 12.37 -14.95
N LEU A 67 7.89 13.53 -14.36
CA LEU A 67 7.15 14.77 -14.52
C LEU A 67 7.56 15.49 -15.82
N SER A 68 6.75 16.49 -16.21
CA SER A 68 7.03 17.29 -17.41
C SER A 68 8.35 18.07 -17.36
N ASN A 69 8.84 18.38 -16.16
CA ASN A 69 10.13 19.04 -15.93
C ASN A 69 11.33 18.08 -15.87
N GLY A 70 11.11 16.77 -16.02
CA GLY A 70 12.13 15.73 -15.93
C GLY A 70 12.43 15.22 -14.53
N GLU A 71 11.85 15.79 -13.50
CA GLU A 71 11.89 15.25 -12.13
C GLU A 71 11.04 13.98 -12.01
N THR A 72 11.19 13.25 -10.91
CA THR A 72 10.42 12.04 -10.66
C THR A 72 9.68 12.10 -9.34
N VAL A 73 8.49 11.51 -9.30
CA VAL A 73 7.70 11.35 -8.09
C VAL A 73 7.49 9.85 -7.83
N PRO A 74 7.90 9.33 -6.65
CA PRO A 74 7.58 8.00 -6.19
C PRO A 74 6.09 7.81 -5.95
N VAL A 75 5.60 6.62 -6.31
CA VAL A 75 4.18 6.24 -6.19
C VAL A 75 4.06 4.91 -5.47
N PHE A 76 3.30 4.88 -4.38
CA PHE A 76 2.93 3.66 -3.67
C PHE A 76 1.51 3.25 -4.08
N PHE A 77 1.30 1.96 -4.30
CA PHE A 77 -0.01 1.46 -4.74
C PHE A 77 -0.70 0.68 -3.62
N ARG A 78 -1.91 1.13 -3.29
CA ARG A 78 -2.80 0.45 -2.35
C ARG A 78 -3.15 -0.93 -2.87
N ASP A 79 -2.97 -1.95 -2.06
CA ASP A 79 -3.62 -3.23 -2.31
C ASP A 79 -5.12 -3.09 -1.96
N ASN A 80 -5.94 -2.91 -2.99
CA ASN A 80 -7.36 -2.68 -2.82
C ASN A 80 -8.03 -3.84 -2.09
N TYR A 81 -7.71 -5.08 -2.46
CA TYR A 81 -8.33 -6.25 -1.84
C TYR A 81 -8.00 -6.36 -0.34
N LEU A 82 -6.73 -6.21 0.02
CA LEU A 82 -6.32 -6.30 1.43
C LEU A 82 -6.87 -5.14 2.25
N SER A 83 -6.91 -3.94 1.68
CA SER A 83 -7.48 -2.78 2.34
C SER A 83 -8.99 -2.91 2.53
N ASP A 84 -9.71 -3.38 1.50
CA ASP A 84 -11.17 -3.59 1.60
C ASP A 84 -11.51 -4.75 2.55
N LYS A 85 -10.62 -5.74 2.66
CA LYS A 85 -10.77 -6.84 3.62
C LYS A 85 -10.78 -6.38 5.08
N MET A 86 -10.19 -5.21 5.37
CA MET A 86 -10.25 -4.60 6.70
C MET A 86 -11.70 -4.33 7.14
N PHE A 87 -12.61 -4.00 6.22
CA PHE A 87 -14.04 -3.91 6.54
C PHE A 87 -14.65 -5.28 6.87
N GLY A 88 -14.33 -6.31 6.09
CA GLY A 88 -14.87 -7.66 6.29
C GLY A 88 -14.44 -8.31 7.61
N TYR A 89 -13.37 -7.86 8.22
CA TYR A 89 -12.96 -8.34 9.54
C TYR A 89 -13.89 -7.89 10.67
N SER A 90 -14.59 -6.77 10.50
CA SER A 90 -15.56 -6.28 11.49
C SER A 90 -16.77 -7.20 11.68
N GLU A 91 -17.11 -8.02 10.68
CA GLU A 91 -18.22 -8.96 10.70
C GLU A 91 -17.92 -10.24 11.49
N LYS A 92 -16.71 -10.41 11.98
CA LYS A 92 -16.21 -11.61 12.64
C LYS A 92 -15.81 -11.35 14.09
N ARG A 93 -15.62 -12.43 14.84
CA ARG A 93 -14.95 -12.33 16.13
C ARG A 93 -13.53 -11.85 15.94
N THR A 94 -13.06 -11.00 16.83
CA THR A 94 -11.73 -10.36 16.76
C THR A 94 -10.58 -11.36 16.66
N ASP A 95 -10.63 -12.46 17.44
CA ASP A 95 -9.60 -13.50 17.40
C ASP A 95 -9.50 -14.18 16.03
N ILE A 96 -10.64 -14.48 15.39
CA ILE A 96 -10.69 -15.05 14.04
C ILE A 96 -10.17 -14.05 13.01
N SER A 97 -10.51 -12.78 13.14
CA SER A 97 -10.03 -11.72 12.23
C SER A 97 -8.53 -11.52 12.31
N VAL A 98 -7.95 -11.57 13.52
CA VAL A 98 -6.50 -11.47 13.72
C VAL A 98 -5.78 -12.70 13.14
N GLU A 99 -6.33 -13.90 13.35
CA GLU A 99 -5.78 -15.14 12.78
C GLU A 99 -5.80 -15.11 11.23
N GLU A 100 -6.90 -14.66 10.63
CA GLU A 100 -7.00 -14.52 9.18
C GLU A 100 -6.06 -13.43 8.64
N PHE A 101 -5.85 -12.35 9.38
CA PHE A 101 -4.87 -11.33 9.03
C PHE A 101 -3.47 -11.92 9.04
N GLU A 102 -3.09 -12.64 10.10
CA GLU A 102 -1.79 -13.33 10.20
C GLU A 102 -1.58 -14.32 9.04
N ASP A 103 -2.57 -15.15 8.74
CA ASP A 103 -2.53 -16.10 7.62
C ASP A 103 -2.32 -15.39 6.27
N THR A 104 -2.90 -14.20 6.11
CA THR A 104 -2.69 -13.37 4.93
C THR A 104 -1.25 -12.87 4.84
N ILE A 105 -0.67 -12.39 5.95
CA ILE A 105 0.73 -11.95 6.01
C ILE A 105 1.70 -13.09 5.67
N LEU A 106 1.45 -14.29 6.18
CA LEU A 106 2.27 -15.48 5.86
C LEU A 106 2.20 -15.84 4.37
N LYS A 107 1.01 -15.79 3.77
CA LYS A 107 0.84 -16.02 2.33
C LYS A 107 1.51 -14.96 1.47
N LEU A 108 1.47 -13.70 1.90
CA LEU A 108 2.20 -12.61 1.24
C LEU A 108 3.70 -12.90 1.24
N ARG A 109 4.28 -13.29 2.38
CA ARG A 109 5.67 -13.69 2.46
C ARG A 109 6.02 -14.77 1.44
N ASP A 110 5.26 -15.88 1.42
CA ASP A 110 5.52 -17.00 0.53
C ASP A 110 5.54 -16.59 -0.96
N LYS A 111 4.76 -15.57 -1.34
CA LYS A 111 4.65 -15.08 -2.71
C LYS A 111 5.64 -13.97 -3.07
N THR A 112 6.29 -13.39 -2.07
CA THR A 112 7.24 -12.28 -2.26
C THR A 112 8.69 -12.65 -1.97
N THR A 113 8.96 -13.83 -1.42
CA THR A 113 10.30 -14.26 -1.00
C THR A 113 11.31 -14.31 -2.16
N GLU A 114 10.86 -14.60 -3.39
CA GLU A 114 11.72 -14.73 -4.57
C GLU A 114 11.85 -13.43 -5.38
N LEU A 115 11.25 -12.32 -4.91
CA LEU A 115 11.39 -11.03 -5.58
C LEU A 115 12.81 -10.49 -5.41
N ASP A 116 13.31 -9.83 -6.45
CA ASP A 116 14.67 -9.25 -6.49
C ASP A 116 14.75 -7.86 -5.85
N PHE A 117 13.71 -7.42 -5.19
CA PHE A 117 13.61 -6.16 -4.44
C PHE A 117 12.89 -6.37 -3.11
N ILE A 118 12.96 -5.39 -2.22
CA ILE A 118 12.21 -5.40 -0.94
C ILE A 118 10.75 -4.99 -1.20
N PRO A 119 9.79 -5.92 -1.09
CA PRO A 119 8.39 -5.61 -1.38
C PRO A 119 7.76 -4.74 -0.29
N VAL A 120 6.88 -3.85 -0.70
CA VAL A 120 6.04 -3.03 0.19
C VAL A 120 4.58 -3.33 -0.05
N VAL A 121 3.91 -3.81 0.96
CA VAL A 121 2.45 -4.02 0.94
C VAL A 121 1.78 -2.81 1.56
N SER A 122 1.04 -2.05 0.75
CA SER A 122 0.33 -0.86 1.20
C SER A 122 -1.14 -1.18 1.48
N ILE A 123 -1.48 -1.32 2.76
CA ILE A 123 -2.86 -1.41 3.23
C ILE A 123 -3.27 0.01 3.64
N ILE A 124 -4.15 0.62 2.86
CA ILE A 124 -4.57 2.00 3.06
C ILE A 124 -6.08 2.00 3.32
N ALA A 125 -6.48 2.52 4.45
CA ALA A 125 -7.87 2.56 4.90
C ALA A 125 -8.16 3.90 5.57
N ASP A 126 -9.44 4.28 5.59
CA ASP A 126 -9.89 5.49 6.25
C ASP A 126 -9.65 5.41 7.76
N GLY A 127 -9.19 6.49 8.33
CA GLY A 127 -8.92 6.55 9.77
C GLY A 127 -10.18 6.75 10.62
N GLU A 128 -11.26 7.25 10.02
CA GLU A 128 -12.48 7.63 10.71
C GLU A 128 -13.68 6.69 10.49
N ASN A 129 -13.74 5.96 9.36
CA ASN A 129 -15.02 5.40 8.92
C ASN A 129 -15.30 3.98 9.39
N PHE A 130 -14.36 3.05 9.26
CA PHE A 130 -14.76 1.64 9.40
C PHE A 130 -14.59 1.06 10.79
N TRP A 131 -13.87 1.74 11.67
CA TRP A 131 -13.63 1.27 13.04
C TRP A 131 -14.91 1.19 13.88
N GLU A 132 -15.88 2.04 13.61
CA GLU A 132 -17.20 2.02 14.24
C GLU A 132 -17.99 0.72 14.03
N ASN A 133 -17.63 -0.05 12.99
CA ASN A 133 -18.25 -1.35 12.71
C ASN A 133 -17.63 -2.50 13.52
N TYR A 134 -16.51 -2.24 14.19
CA TYR A 134 -15.85 -3.22 15.04
C TYR A 134 -16.35 -3.14 16.48
N SER A 135 -16.35 -4.28 17.18
CA SER A 135 -16.53 -4.28 18.63
C SER A 135 -15.43 -3.44 19.28
N ASN A 136 -15.79 -2.65 20.31
CA ASN A 136 -14.86 -1.79 21.05
C ASN A 136 -14.08 -0.84 20.13
N ASP A 137 -14.76 -0.25 19.13
CA ASP A 137 -14.20 0.69 18.16
C ASP A 137 -12.91 0.18 17.49
N GLY A 138 -12.79 -1.13 17.32
CA GLY A 138 -11.66 -1.78 16.65
C GLY A 138 -10.37 -1.89 17.46
N ILE A 139 -10.34 -1.42 18.70
CA ILE A 139 -9.13 -1.40 19.55
C ILE A 139 -8.53 -2.81 19.69
N ASP A 140 -9.35 -3.83 19.91
CA ASP A 140 -8.90 -5.19 20.11
C ASP A 140 -8.32 -5.79 18.81
N PHE A 141 -8.94 -5.50 17.67
CA PHE A 141 -8.43 -5.91 16.37
C PHE A 141 -7.11 -5.19 16.03
N LEU A 142 -7.03 -3.88 16.24
CA LEU A 142 -5.81 -3.11 16.01
C LEU A 142 -4.64 -3.63 16.85
N ASN A 143 -4.85 -3.91 18.13
CA ASN A 143 -3.83 -4.49 19.00
C ASN A 143 -3.39 -5.87 18.51
N GLY A 144 -4.32 -6.70 18.07
CA GLY A 144 -4.02 -8.00 17.46
C GLY A 144 -3.21 -7.87 16.18
N MET A 145 -3.62 -6.97 15.28
CA MET A 145 -2.92 -6.67 14.04
C MET A 145 -1.47 -6.20 14.30
N TYR A 146 -1.26 -5.24 15.20
CA TYR A 146 0.08 -4.78 15.57
C TYR A 146 0.92 -5.88 16.22
N THR A 147 0.31 -6.78 16.99
CA THR A 147 1.00 -7.95 17.53
C THR A 147 1.49 -8.87 16.41
N VAL A 148 0.68 -9.12 15.38
CA VAL A 148 1.10 -9.90 14.20
C VAL A 148 2.23 -9.20 13.45
N LEU A 149 2.13 -7.88 13.23
CA LEU A 149 3.13 -7.10 12.49
C LEU A 149 4.49 -7.03 13.19
N THR A 150 4.54 -7.26 14.49
CA THR A 150 5.79 -7.27 15.28
C THR A 150 6.27 -8.67 15.65
N LYS A 151 5.55 -9.72 15.23
CA LYS A 151 5.82 -11.11 15.62
C LYS A 151 7.01 -11.74 14.90
N TYR A 152 7.31 -11.29 13.69
CA TYR A 152 8.24 -11.96 12.79
C TYR A 152 9.43 -11.07 12.45
N ASP A 153 10.65 -11.56 12.63
CA ASP A 153 11.89 -10.81 12.35
C ASP A 153 12.08 -10.45 10.86
N TRP A 154 11.36 -11.11 9.96
CA TRP A 154 11.39 -10.85 8.53
C TRP A 154 10.36 -9.79 8.09
N LEU A 155 9.46 -9.36 8.97
CA LEU A 155 8.41 -8.40 8.69
C LEU A 155 8.72 -7.08 9.39
N GLU A 156 8.78 -6.02 8.61
CA GLU A 156 9.03 -4.68 9.13
C GLU A 156 7.90 -3.73 8.72
N THR A 157 7.47 -2.89 9.66
CA THR A 157 6.60 -1.77 9.37
C THR A 157 7.45 -0.53 9.10
N ILE A 158 7.22 0.13 7.97
CA ILE A 158 8.04 1.26 7.53
C ILE A 158 7.17 2.39 7.02
N THR A 159 7.63 3.63 7.18
CA THR A 159 6.99 4.77 6.52
C THR A 159 7.42 4.84 5.06
N PRO A 160 6.58 5.37 4.15
CA PRO A 160 6.98 5.57 2.75
C PRO A 160 8.29 6.37 2.61
N THR A 161 8.44 7.44 3.39
CA THR A 161 9.68 8.23 3.41
C THR A 161 10.89 7.39 3.85
N GLY A 162 10.75 6.55 4.89
CA GLY A 162 11.82 5.66 5.34
C GLY A 162 12.20 4.64 4.27
N TYR A 163 11.23 4.06 3.58
CA TYR A 163 11.50 3.16 2.46
C TYR A 163 12.27 3.85 1.33
N LEU A 164 11.84 5.06 0.95
CA LEU A 164 12.50 5.83 -0.11
C LEU A 164 13.92 6.24 0.24
N GLN A 165 14.23 6.50 1.50
CA GLN A 165 15.59 6.77 1.94
C GLN A 165 16.54 5.57 1.75
N MET A 166 16.01 4.36 1.86
CA MET A 166 16.81 3.13 1.72
C MET A 166 16.84 2.60 0.28
N TYR A 167 15.74 2.72 -0.46
CA TYR A 167 15.54 1.99 -1.72
C TYR A 167 15.08 2.90 -2.88
N GLY A 168 14.92 4.20 -2.66
CA GLY A 168 14.35 5.13 -3.66
C GLY A 168 15.12 5.19 -4.98
N ASP A 169 16.44 5.03 -4.95
CA ASP A 169 17.29 5.05 -6.15
C ASP A 169 17.04 3.85 -7.07
N SER A 170 16.59 2.72 -6.51
CA SER A 170 16.35 1.48 -7.25
C SER A 170 14.93 1.35 -7.84
N LEU A 171 14.07 2.36 -7.68
CA LEU A 171 12.70 2.29 -8.18
C LEU A 171 12.64 2.26 -9.70
N GLU A 172 11.83 1.37 -10.23
CA GLU A 172 11.51 1.34 -11.66
C GLU A 172 10.54 2.47 -12.03
N THR A 173 10.54 2.82 -13.31
CA THR A 173 9.77 3.96 -13.82
C THR A 173 8.52 3.49 -14.55
N ILE A 174 7.40 4.13 -14.28
CA ILE A 174 6.18 4.08 -15.09
C ILE A 174 6.21 5.30 -16.01
N ASP A 175 6.10 5.07 -17.32
CA ASP A 175 6.19 6.14 -18.33
C ASP A 175 5.06 7.16 -18.19
N LYS A 176 3.87 6.69 -17.83
CA LYS A 176 2.70 7.54 -17.60
C LYS A 176 1.78 6.92 -16.56
N LEU A 177 1.36 7.74 -15.61
CA LEU A 177 0.37 7.38 -14.60
C LEU A 177 -1.05 7.78 -15.08
N TYR A 178 -2.01 6.85 -14.99
CA TYR A 178 -3.39 7.01 -15.44
C TYR A 178 -4.40 6.93 -14.30
#